data_1127db243e5afb77a0c0896d51c632a2
#
_entry.id   1127db243e5afb77a0c0896d51c632a2
#
_cell.length_a   1.000
_cell.length_b   1.000
_cell.length_c   1.000
_cell.angle_alpha   90.00
_cell.angle_beta   90.00
_cell.angle_gamma   90.00
#
_symmetry.space_group_name_H-M   'P 1'
#
loop_
_entity.id
_entity.type
_entity.pdbx_description
1 polymer ?
#
loop_
_entity_poly.entity_id
_entity_poly.type
_entity_poly.pdbx_seq_one_letter_code
_entity_poly.pdbx_strand_id
1 'polypeptide(L)'
;MMRWPGLLVAVALLSHGCAAHAQPSKLRIASLVEPSRMLDAYLFRPAAEGRHPAVVFMHGCGGLLTSSGQMNSRQADWAARLVALGYVVLAVDSFSPRGIDRMCAAQRFQLPVYLERPKDAYGALRHLQAQPFVRPDRIALMGWSQGGGVVLLSVREDSLGRPRDLPLGDFRAAVAFYPASCRDGAHRVPWKGTTPLLVLIGEQDNWTPTEPCKQFVDRAAARGSDIRIQVYPGAYHDFDWPNLPVRQLPEYRTTGGVVPVTGMDPAARADALARVPEFLAKHLRD
;
A
#
# COMPACT_ATOMS: atom_id res chain seq x y z
N MET A 1 57.00 7.57 -49.31
CA MET A 1 56.55 8.10 -47.98
C MET A 1 55.03 8.16 -47.99
N MET A 2 54.40 7.16 -47.37
CA MET A 2 52.95 7.01 -47.33
C MET A 2 52.47 7.39 -45.94
N ARG A 3 51.68 8.47 -45.78
CA ARG A 3 51.10 8.94 -44.56
C ARG A 3 49.71 8.25 -44.34
N TRP A 4 49.57 7.51 -43.28
CA TRP A 4 48.25 6.98 -42.83
C TRP A 4 47.53 8.04 -42.03
N PRO A 5 46.21 8.25 -42.23
CA PRO A 5 45.43 9.09 -41.35
C PRO A 5 45.00 8.30 -40.10
N GLY A 6 45.33 8.85 -38.93
CA GLY A 6 44.90 8.29 -37.64
C GLY A 6 43.38 8.46 -37.44
N LEU A 7 42.72 7.37 -37.20
CA LEU A 7 41.29 7.34 -36.83
C LEU A 7 41.15 7.66 -35.31
N LEU A 8 40.65 8.83 -34.97
CA LEU A 8 40.27 9.19 -33.59
C LEU A 8 38.94 8.54 -33.29
N VAL A 9 38.95 7.49 -32.45
CA VAL A 9 37.75 6.89 -31.84
C VAL A 9 37.34 7.73 -30.64
N ALA A 10 36.24 8.48 -30.77
CA ALA A 10 35.64 9.19 -29.67
C ALA A 10 34.85 8.18 -28.81
N VAL A 11 35.37 7.87 -27.63
CA VAL A 11 34.66 7.07 -26.60
C VAL A 11 33.65 7.99 -25.91
N ALA A 12 32.38 7.83 -26.26
CA ALA A 12 31.28 8.46 -25.54
C ALA A 12 31.12 7.78 -24.16
N LEU A 13 31.56 8.45 -23.12
CA LEU A 13 31.28 8.07 -21.74
C LEU A 13 29.77 8.26 -21.44
N LEU A 14 29.00 7.19 -21.52
CA LEU A 14 27.64 7.15 -21.00
C LEU A 14 27.70 7.26 -19.47
N SER A 15 27.49 8.46 -18.96
CA SER A 15 27.29 8.69 -17.52
C SER A 15 25.97 8.00 -17.10
N HIS A 16 26.07 6.83 -16.49
CA HIS A 16 24.97 6.22 -15.75
C HIS A 16 24.71 7.09 -14.52
N GLY A 17 23.79 8.05 -14.65
CA GLY A 17 23.29 8.79 -13.51
C GLY A 17 22.65 7.81 -12.56
N CYS A 18 23.28 7.57 -11.39
CA CYS A 18 22.59 6.99 -10.25
C CYS A 18 21.37 7.86 -9.96
N ALA A 19 20.18 7.35 -10.22
CA ALA A 19 18.95 7.98 -9.78
C ALA A 19 19.03 8.10 -8.25
N ALA A 20 19.34 9.30 -7.77
CA ALA A 20 19.28 9.58 -6.35
C ALA A 20 17.84 9.32 -5.90
N HIS A 21 17.66 8.30 -5.06
CA HIS A 21 16.36 8.03 -4.44
C HIS A 21 16.00 9.28 -3.65
N ALA A 22 14.97 10.01 -4.09
CA ALA A 22 14.51 11.20 -3.38
C ALA A 22 14.15 10.79 -1.94
N GLN A 23 14.87 11.34 -0.98
CA GLN A 23 14.58 11.13 0.43
C GLN A 23 13.16 11.66 0.73
N PRO A 24 12.34 10.92 1.48
CA PRO A 24 11.01 11.39 1.79
C PRO A 24 11.03 12.65 2.65
N SER A 25 10.14 13.59 2.37
CA SER A 25 9.86 14.70 3.28
C SER A 25 8.93 14.20 4.38
N LYS A 26 9.38 14.26 5.64
CA LYS A 26 8.51 14.01 6.80
C LYS A 26 7.62 15.22 7.03
N LEU A 27 6.32 14.99 7.20
CA LEU A 27 5.32 16.02 7.44
C LEU A 27 4.24 15.53 8.41
N ARG A 28 3.37 16.42 8.85
CA ARG A 28 2.24 16.12 9.73
C ARG A 28 0.93 16.31 8.98
N ILE A 29 0.05 15.33 9.08
CA ILE A 29 -1.30 15.38 8.48
C ILE A 29 -2.36 15.16 9.56
N ALA A 30 -3.53 15.79 9.41
CA ALA A 30 -4.65 15.54 10.32
C ALA A 30 -5.36 14.24 9.95
N SER A 31 -5.56 13.35 10.91
CA SER A 31 -6.55 12.28 10.81
C SER A 31 -7.97 12.86 10.97
N LEU A 32 -8.98 12.17 10.44
CA LEU A 32 -10.39 12.56 10.64
C LEU A 32 -11.01 11.93 11.90
N VAL A 33 -10.19 11.44 12.84
CA VAL A 33 -10.68 10.99 14.16
C VAL A 33 -11.11 12.20 15.01
N GLU A 34 -12.03 11.97 15.94
CA GLU A 34 -12.44 12.98 16.90
C GLU A 34 -12.03 12.54 18.33
N PRO A 35 -11.34 13.38 19.10
CA PRO A 35 -10.75 14.66 18.69
C PRO A 35 -9.64 14.47 17.63
N SER A 36 -9.40 15.48 16.78
CA SER A 36 -8.43 15.40 15.68
C SER A 36 -7.03 15.03 16.18
N ARG A 37 -6.39 14.09 15.48
CA ARG A 37 -5.03 13.62 15.75
C ARG A 37 -4.11 13.95 14.59
N MET A 38 -2.97 14.53 14.91
CA MET A 38 -1.90 14.73 13.92
C MET A 38 -1.08 13.44 13.78
N LEU A 39 -0.93 12.98 12.55
CA LEU A 39 -0.14 11.81 12.18
C LEU A 39 1.16 12.24 11.52
N ASP A 40 2.20 11.46 11.70
CA ASP A 40 3.41 11.56 10.88
C ASP A 40 3.13 10.91 9.53
N ALA A 41 3.62 11.55 8.46
CA ALA A 41 3.54 11.01 7.11
C ALA A 41 4.83 11.31 6.34
N TYR A 42 5.12 10.48 5.36
CA TYR A 42 6.34 10.54 4.56
C TYR A 42 5.96 10.71 3.10
N LEU A 43 6.29 11.88 2.56
CA LEU A 43 5.95 12.28 1.20
C LEU A 43 7.12 12.05 0.26
N PHE A 44 6.87 11.31 -0.82
CA PHE A 44 7.80 11.12 -1.93
C PHE A 44 7.20 11.77 -3.17
N ARG A 45 8.02 12.49 -3.93
CA ARG A 45 7.58 13.22 -5.11
C ARG A 45 8.44 12.90 -6.33
N PRO A 46 7.84 12.80 -7.53
CA PRO A 46 8.59 12.83 -8.77
C PRO A 46 9.41 14.13 -8.88
N ALA A 47 10.56 14.06 -9.56
CA ALA A 47 11.36 15.24 -9.86
C ALA A 47 10.73 16.12 -10.96
N ALA A 48 9.87 15.53 -11.80
CA ALA A 48 9.17 16.24 -12.87
C ALA A 48 8.21 17.28 -12.31
N GLU A 49 8.11 18.41 -12.99
CA GLU A 49 7.15 19.47 -12.67
C GLU A 49 5.71 19.08 -13.05
N GLY A 50 4.74 19.82 -12.51
CA GLY A 50 3.32 19.64 -12.82
C GLY A 50 2.55 18.87 -11.76
N ARG A 51 1.31 18.51 -12.12
CA ARG A 51 0.41 17.74 -11.24
C ARG A 51 0.48 16.27 -11.54
N HIS A 52 0.65 15.46 -10.52
CA HIS A 52 0.81 14.02 -10.57
C HIS A 52 -0.37 13.28 -9.94
N PRO A 53 -0.72 12.08 -10.42
CA PRO A 53 -1.56 11.18 -9.64
C PRO A 53 -0.84 10.79 -8.35
N ALA A 54 -1.58 10.36 -7.33
CA ALA A 54 -1.00 10.03 -6.04
C ALA A 54 -1.48 8.69 -5.48
N VAL A 55 -0.69 8.13 -4.55
CA VAL A 55 -1.03 6.89 -3.84
C VAL A 55 -0.78 7.08 -2.35
N VAL A 56 -1.81 6.81 -1.54
CA VAL A 56 -1.71 6.75 -0.08
C VAL A 56 -1.33 5.34 0.34
N PHE A 57 -0.30 5.19 1.18
CA PHE A 57 0.13 3.92 1.74
C PHE A 57 -0.35 3.72 3.18
N MET A 58 -0.97 2.55 3.44
CA MET A 58 -1.35 2.09 4.78
C MET A 58 -0.52 0.87 5.17
N HIS A 59 0.32 1.04 6.19
CA HIS A 59 1.22 -0.02 6.67
C HIS A 59 0.49 -1.18 7.37
N GLY A 60 1.15 -2.35 7.42
CA GLY A 60 0.68 -3.53 8.15
C GLY A 60 0.75 -3.40 9.68
N CYS A 61 0.55 -4.50 10.38
CA CYS A 61 0.54 -4.54 11.85
C CYS A 61 1.92 -4.24 12.49
N GLY A 62 3.01 -4.37 11.74
CA GLY A 62 4.38 -4.06 12.19
C GLY A 62 4.73 -2.57 12.21
N GLY A 63 3.82 -1.68 11.80
CA GLY A 63 4.10 -0.25 11.68
C GLY A 63 4.74 0.13 10.34
N LEU A 64 4.92 1.43 10.14
CA LEU A 64 5.58 1.98 8.95
C LEU A 64 7.10 1.97 9.10
N LEU A 65 7.58 2.20 10.31
CA LEU A 65 9.00 2.37 10.62
C LEU A 65 9.58 1.13 11.30
N THR A 66 10.86 0.91 11.10
CA THR A 66 11.68 -0.03 11.86
C THR A 66 11.96 0.52 13.27
N SER A 67 12.52 -0.31 14.15
CA SER A 67 12.96 0.13 15.50
C SER A 67 14.03 1.23 15.45
N SER A 68 14.78 1.34 14.34
CA SER A 68 15.73 2.44 14.11
C SER A 68 15.09 3.72 13.54
N GLY A 69 13.76 3.77 13.41
CA GLY A 69 13.03 4.93 12.87
C GLY A 69 13.10 5.10 11.35
N GLN A 70 13.65 4.14 10.64
CA GLN A 70 13.68 4.14 9.17
C GLN A 70 12.43 3.51 8.61
N MET A 71 11.98 3.96 7.43
CA MET A 71 10.90 3.28 6.71
C MET A 71 11.30 1.84 6.38
N ASN A 72 10.40 0.88 6.58
CA ASN A 72 10.70 -0.50 6.24
C ASN A 72 10.92 -0.66 4.72
N SER A 73 11.77 -1.64 4.34
CA SER A 73 12.26 -1.79 2.97
C SER A 73 11.16 -2.04 1.93
N ARG A 74 10.03 -2.68 2.31
CA ARG A 74 8.91 -2.88 1.41
C ARG A 74 8.26 -1.57 0.99
N GLN A 75 7.88 -0.73 1.94
CA GLN A 75 7.25 0.56 1.64
C GLN A 75 8.22 1.49 0.92
N ALA A 76 9.50 1.47 1.27
CA ALA A 76 10.53 2.25 0.58
C ALA A 76 10.71 1.81 -0.88
N ASP A 77 10.75 0.50 -1.15
CA ASP A 77 10.88 -0.06 -2.51
C ASP A 77 9.65 0.29 -3.38
N TRP A 78 8.44 0.08 -2.85
CA TRP A 78 7.20 0.45 -3.56
C TRP A 78 7.11 1.95 -3.82
N ALA A 79 7.46 2.79 -2.85
CA ALA A 79 7.45 4.24 -3.01
C ALA A 79 8.43 4.69 -4.10
N ALA A 80 9.66 4.19 -4.08
CA ALA A 80 10.67 4.51 -5.09
C ALA A 80 10.21 4.15 -6.51
N ARG A 81 9.61 2.96 -6.68
CA ARG A 81 9.09 2.49 -7.98
C ARG A 81 7.92 3.34 -8.49
N LEU A 82 6.96 3.64 -7.64
CA LEU A 82 5.80 4.46 -8.03
C LEU A 82 6.21 5.90 -8.34
N VAL A 83 7.16 6.46 -7.60
CA VAL A 83 7.73 7.79 -7.89
C VAL A 83 8.44 7.80 -9.25
N ALA A 84 9.22 6.77 -9.56
CA ALA A 84 9.87 6.63 -10.87
C ALA A 84 8.85 6.53 -12.02
N LEU A 85 7.64 6.04 -11.74
CA LEU A 85 6.51 5.99 -12.66
C LEU A 85 5.66 7.28 -12.66
N GLY A 86 6.08 8.32 -11.95
CA GLY A 86 5.40 9.63 -11.94
C GLY A 86 4.28 9.78 -10.92
N TYR A 87 4.16 8.90 -9.93
CA TYR A 87 3.19 9.05 -8.84
C TYR A 87 3.79 9.79 -7.65
N VAL A 88 3.01 10.64 -7.00
CA VAL A 88 3.27 11.07 -5.63
C VAL A 88 2.89 9.94 -4.68
N VAL A 89 3.72 9.66 -3.68
CA VAL A 89 3.40 8.67 -2.64
C VAL A 89 3.39 9.32 -1.27
N LEU A 90 2.33 9.08 -0.50
CA LEU A 90 2.20 9.51 0.89
C LEU A 90 2.04 8.29 1.80
N ALA A 91 3.11 7.92 2.51
CA ALA A 91 3.10 6.84 3.48
C ALA A 91 2.69 7.35 4.86
N VAL A 92 1.57 6.87 5.39
CA VAL A 92 0.99 7.33 6.67
C VAL A 92 1.47 6.45 7.81
N ASP A 93 1.98 7.05 8.88
CA ASP A 93 2.26 6.38 10.13
C ASP A 93 1.05 6.51 11.08
N SER A 94 0.23 5.50 11.09
CA SER A 94 -0.93 5.43 11.99
C SER A 94 -0.56 5.08 13.43
N PHE A 95 0.66 4.59 13.71
CA PHE A 95 0.99 3.98 15.00
C PHE A 95 1.84 4.87 15.89
N SER A 96 2.97 5.38 15.42
CA SER A 96 3.90 6.15 16.27
C SER A 96 3.25 7.33 16.98
N PRO A 97 2.37 8.14 16.33
CA PRO A 97 1.66 9.22 17.02
C PRO A 97 0.61 8.76 18.05
N ARG A 98 0.30 7.45 18.07
CA ARG A 98 -0.56 6.82 19.07
C ARG A 98 0.23 6.11 20.17
N GLY A 99 1.57 6.20 20.17
CA GLY A 99 2.43 5.46 21.10
C GLY A 99 2.43 3.94 20.87
N ILE A 100 2.09 3.49 19.66
CA ILE A 100 2.02 2.08 19.29
C ILE A 100 3.26 1.76 18.45
N ASP A 101 3.99 0.72 18.86
CA ASP A 101 5.10 0.17 18.09
C ASP A 101 4.57 -0.80 17.03
N ARG A 102 3.81 -1.82 17.47
CA ARG A 102 3.24 -2.86 16.59
C ARG A 102 1.97 -3.48 17.18
N MET A 103 1.13 -4.05 16.31
CA MET A 103 -0.11 -4.74 16.69
C MET A 103 -0.20 -6.17 16.09
N CYS A 104 0.92 -6.80 15.74
CA CYS A 104 0.93 -8.12 15.08
C CYS A 104 0.56 -9.26 16.04
N ALA A 105 0.98 -9.20 17.30
CA ALA A 105 0.60 -10.18 18.29
C ALA A 105 -0.87 -10.00 18.72
N ALA A 106 -1.60 -11.10 18.89
CA ALA A 106 -3.02 -11.08 19.25
C ALA A 106 -3.29 -10.26 20.52
N GLN A 107 -2.39 -10.33 21.52
CA GLN A 107 -2.50 -9.61 22.79
C GLN A 107 -2.25 -8.09 22.64
N ARG A 108 -1.63 -7.65 21.54
CA ARG A 108 -1.33 -6.25 21.24
C ARG A 108 -2.33 -5.64 20.26
N PHE A 109 -3.22 -6.45 19.69
CA PHE A 109 -4.18 -5.96 18.73
C PHE A 109 -5.22 -5.05 19.38
N GLN A 110 -5.34 -3.84 18.88
CA GLN A 110 -6.27 -2.82 19.35
C GLN A 110 -7.36 -2.58 18.30
N LEU A 111 -8.50 -3.26 18.46
CA LEU A 111 -9.61 -3.15 17.51
C LEU A 111 -10.10 -1.70 17.31
N PRO A 112 -10.24 -0.85 18.35
CA PRO A 112 -10.63 0.54 18.15
C PRO A 112 -9.68 1.29 17.21
N VAL A 113 -8.36 1.16 17.43
CA VAL A 113 -7.35 1.80 16.56
C VAL A 113 -7.45 1.27 15.14
N TYR A 114 -7.60 -0.04 14.96
CA TYR A 114 -7.77 -0.64 13.63
C TYR A 114 -8.97 -0.07 12.88
N LEU A 115 -10.11 0.09 13.56
CA LEU A 115 -11.34 0.63 13.00
C LEU A 115 -11.29 2.15 12.77
N GLU A 116 -10.40 2.88 13.43
CA GLU A 116 -10.15 4.30 13.19
C GLU A 116 -9.25 4.57 11.97
N ARG A 117 -8.39 3.64 11.59
CA ARG A 117 -7.41 3.85 10.50
C ARG A 117 -8.00 4.23 9.13
N PRO A 118 -9.23 3.87 8.75
CA PRO A 118 -9.88 4.48 7.59
C PRO A 118 -9.96 6.01 7.66
N LYS A 119 -10.14 6.60 8.84
CA LYS A 119 -10.13 8.05 9.04
C LYS A 119 -8.73 8.66 8.83
N ASP A 120 -7.65 7.90 9.10
CA ASP A 120 -6.28 8.29 8.76
C ASP A 120 -6.09 8.31 7.23
N ALA A 121 -6.62 7.29 6.53
CA ALA A 121 -6.56 7.22 5.07
C ALA A 121 -7.31 8.40 4.41
N TYR A 122 -8.49 8.75 4.90
CA TYR A 122 -9.23 9.90 4.39
C TYR A 122 -8.63 11.25 4.78
N GLY A 123 -7.96 11.34 5.93
CA GLY A 123 -7.12 12.49 6.28
C GLY A 123 -5.99 12.70 5.27
N ALA A 124 -5.31 11.61 4.89
CA ALA A 124 -4.28 11.62 3.86
C ALA A 124 -4.83 11.99 2.47
N LEU A 125 -6.03 11.48 2.10
CA LEU A 125 -6.71 11.87 0.86
C LEU A 125 -6.91 13.38 0.80
N ARG A 126 -7.54 13.98 1.82
CA ARG A 126 -7.77 15.43 1.90
C ARG A 126 -6.48 16.24 1.86
N HIS A 127 -5.45 15.76 2.56
CA HIS A 127 -4.14 16.41 2.54
C HIS A 127 -3.56 16.44 1.12
N LEU A 128 -3.57 15.31 0.39
CA LEU A 128 -3.08 15.25 -0.99
C LEU A 128 -3.93 16.08 -1.95
N GLN A 129 -5.24 16.08 -1.80
CA GLN A 129 -6.15 16.88 -2.63
C GLN A 129 -5.88 18.39 -2.53
N ALA A 130 -5.36 18.86 -1.40
CA ALA A 130 -4.99 20.25 -1.19
C ALA A 130 -3.60 20.61 -1.77
N GLN A 131 -2.81 19.65 -2.26
CA GLN A 131 -1.47 19.93 -2.75
C GLN A 131 -1.47 20.42 -4.20
N PRO A 132 -0.76 21.51 -4.53
CA PRO A 132 -0.75 22.08 -5.89
C PRO A 132 -0.11 21.15 -6.94
N PHE A 133 0.73 20.21 -6.50
CA PHE A 133 1.42 19.22 -7.35
C PHE A 133 0.68 17.88 -7.48
N VAL A 134 -0.54 17.76 -6.92
CA VAL A 134 -1.35 16.54 -7.02
C VAL A 134 -2.58 16.78 -7.91
N ARG A 135 -2.94 15.79 -8.71
CA ARG A 135 -4.24 15.72 -9.38
C ARG A 135 -5.27 15.25 -8.36
N PRO A 136 -6.14 16.14 -7.84
CA PRO A 136 -6.94 15.85 -6.65
C PRO A 136 -7.98 14.74 -6.85
N ASP A 137 -8.37 14.49 -8.09
CA ASP A 137 -9.30 13.44 -8.53
C ASP A 137 -8.62 12.13 -8.96
N ARG A 138 -7.29 12.03 -8.81
CA ARG A 138 -6.46 10.90 -9.25
C ARG A 138 -5.60 10.37 -8.10
N ILE A 139 -6.25 9.92 -7.03
CA ILE A 139 -5.59 9.39 -5.83
C ILE A 139 -6.06 7.97 -5.57
N ALA A 140 -5.13 7.05 -5.37
CA ALA A 140 -5.38 5.66 -4.97
C ALA A 140 -5.02 5.42 -3.51
N LEU A 141 -5.59 4.34 -2.95
CA LEU A 141 -5.27 3.82 -1.64
C LEU A 141 -4.62 2.44 -1.76
N MET A 142 -3.48 2.22 -1.11
CA MET A 142 -2.74 0.96 -1.14
C MET A 142 -2.34 0.53 0.26
N GLY A 143 -2.49 -0.76 0.59
CA GLY A 143 -2.18 -1.23 1.93
C GLY A 143 -1.81 -2.70 2.00
N TRP A 144 -1.08 -3.09 3.06
CA TRP A 144 -0.53 -4.41 3.28
C TRP A 144 -1.05 -5.02 4.57
N SER A 145 -1.42 -6.29 4.54
CA SER A 145 -1.83 -7.06 5.72
C SER A 145 -2.95 -6.33 6.48
N GLN A 146 -2.71 -5.90 7.72
CA GLN A 146 -3.63 -5.04 8.46
C GLN A 146 -3.95 -3.74 7.70
N GLY A 147 -2.98 -3.13 7.00
CA GLY A 147 -3.22 -1.99 6.12
C GLY A 147 -4.06 -2.33 4.90
N GLY A 148 -3.93 -3.54 4.36
CA GLY A 148 -4.84 -4.07 3.33
C GLY A 148 -6.27 -4.19 3.85
N GLY A 149 -6.45 -4.62 5.11
CA GLY A 149 -7.75 -4.59 5.76
C GLY A 149 -8.31 -3.18 5.95
N VAL A 150 -7.43 -2.19 6.24
CA VAL A 150 -7.84 -0.76 6.26
C VAL A 150 -8.32 -0.31 4.89
N VAL A 151 -7.68 -0.76 3.80
CA VAL A 151 -8.18 -0.51 2.43
C VAL A 151 -9.60 -1.03 2.28
N LEU A 152 -9.87 -2.31 2.65
CA LEU A 152 -11.22 -2.88 2.59
C LEU A 152 -12.25 -2.08 3.40
N LEU A 153 -11.86 -1.61 4.59
CA LEU A 153 -12.72 -0.80 5.46
C LEU A 153 -12.93 0.63 4.93
N SER A 154 -11.99 1.16 4.17
CA SER A 154 -12.08 2.52 3.62
C SER A 154 -12.98 2.59 2.38
N VAL A 155 -12.83 1.63 1.44
CA VAL A 155 -13.52 1.68 0.14
C VAL A 155 -14.87 0.97 0.13
N ARG A 156 -15.38 0.52 1.26
CA ARG A 156 -16.73 -0.04 1.39
C ARG A 156 -17.79 1.07 1.40
N GLU A 157 -19.00 0.73 0.97
CA GLU A 157 -20.13 1.68 0.84
C GLU A 157 -20.47 2.36 2.17
N ASP A 158 -20.45 1.62 3.29
CA ASP A 158 -20.72 2.08 4.64
C ASP A 158 -19.45 2.34 5.47
N SER A 159 -18.38 2.83 4.83
CA SER A 159 -17.12 3.13 5.52
C SER A 159 -17.29 4.16 6.64
N LEU A 160 -16.86 3.79 7.85
CA LEU A 160 -16.85 4.69 9.01
C LEU A 160 -15.78 5.80 8.91
N GLY A 161 -14.82 5.65 8.00
CA GLY A 161 -13.77 6.64 7.77
C GLY A 161 -14.12 7.66 6.70
N ARG A 162 -15.08 7.35 5.80
CA ARG A 162 -15.42 8.22 4.67
C ARG A 162 -16.16 9.47 5.15
N PRO A 163 -15.66 10.68 4.82
CA PRO A 163 -16.39 11.91 5.05
C PRO A 163 -17.71 11.94 4.24
N ARG A 164 -18.72 12.63 4.74
CA ARG A 164 -19.96 12.86 4.00
C ARG A 164 -19.74 13.77 2.78
N ASP A 165 -18.77 14.67 2.88
CA ASP A 165 -18.41 15.64 1.86
C ASP A 165 -17.04 15.31 1.26
N LEU A 166 -17.01 15.04 -0.04
CA LEU A 166 -15.83 14.74 -0.85
C LEU A 166 -15.90 15.53 -2.17
N PRO A 167 -15.82 16.87 -2.12
CA PRO A 167 -16.02 17.74 -3.27
C PRO A 167 -15.02 17.50 -4.41
N LEU A 168 -13.84 16.96 -4.10
CA LEU A 168 -12.80 16.63 -5.08
C LEU A 168 -12.76 15.13 -5.42
N GLY A 169 -13.81 14.39 -5.02
CA GLY A 169 -13.94 12.94 -5.26
C GLY A 169 -13.32 12.06 -4.17
N ASP A 170 -13.63 10.78 -4.25
CA ASP A 170 -13.10 9.72 -3.39
C ASP A 170 -11.83 9.09 -3.99
N PHE A 171 -11.25 8.10 -3.31
CA PHE A 171 -10.21 7.25 -3.89
C PHE A 171 -10.65 6.67 -5.22
N ARG A 172 -9.84 6.88 -6.25
CA ARG A 172 -10.14 6.48 -7.63
C ARG A 172 -9.86 5.01 -7.90
N ALA A 173 -8.94 4.40 -7.13
CA ALA A 173 -8.58 2.99 -7.17
C ALA A 173 -8.04 2.55 -5.81
N ALA A 174 -8.05 1.24 -5.55
CA ALA A 174 -7.49 0.69 -4.34
C ALA A 174 -6.73 -0.62 -4.59
N VAL A 175 -5.66 -0.87 -3.83
CA VAL A 175 -4.87 -2.10 -3.87
C VAL A 175 -4.69 -2.64 -2.46
N ALA A 176 -5.03 -3.90 -2.24
CA ALA A 176 -4.92 -4.56 -0.95
C ALA A 176 -4.05 -5.82 -1.07
N PHE A 177 -2.86 -5.80 -0.46
CA PHE A 177 -1.98 -6.95 -0.38
C PHE A 177 -2.34 -7.80 0.83
N TYR A 178 -2.63 -9.08 0.60
CA TYR A 178 -2.94 -10.08 1.63
C TYR A 178 -3.72 -9.48 2.80
N PRO A 179 -4.92 -8.92 2.54
CA PRO A 179 -5.59 -8.04 3.48
C PRO A 179 -6.14 -8.78 4.70
N ALA A 180 -5.92 -8.24 5.89
CA ALA A 180 -6.69 -8.63 7.06
C ALA A 180 -8.17 -8.37 6.83
N SER A 181 -9.03 -9.08 7.54
CA SER A 181 -10.50 -8.94 7.44
C SER A 181 -11.10 -9.28 6.06
N CYS A 182 -10.34 -9.95 5.17
CA CYS A 182 -10.83 -10.42 3.87
C CYS A 182 -11.70 -11.68 4.02
N ARG A 183 -12.83 -11.54 4.72
CA ARG A 183 -13.85 -12.57 4.94
C ARG A 183 -15.16 -11.93 5.37
N ASP A 184 -16.30 -12.52 5.02
CA ASP A 184 -17.63 -11.93 5.36
C ASP A 184 -17.84 -11.74 6.84
N GLY A 185 -17.45 -12.71 7.69
CA GLY A 185 -17.61 -12.62 9.13
C GLY A 185 -16.81 -11.50 9.82
N ALA A 186 -15.94 -10.80 9.09
CA ALA A 186 -15.24 -9.61 9.58
C ALA A 186 -16.03 -8.31 9.37
N HIS A 187 -17.17 -8.37 8.67
CA HIS A 187 -18.00 -7.23 8.34
C HIS A 187 -19.42 -7.41 8.90
N ARG A 188 -19.98 -6.34 9.51
CA ARG A 188 -21.32 -6.39 10.11
C ARG A 188 -22.43 -6.59 9.09
N VAL A 189 -22.23 -6.10 7.88
CA VAL A 189 -23.15 -6.21 6.75
C VAL A 189 -22.39 -6.76 5.53
N PRO A 190 -23.07 -7.35 4.55
CA PRO A 190 -22.45 -7.82 3.34
C PRO A 190 -21.62 -6.69 2.69
N TRP A 191 -20.33 -6.96 2.48
CA TRP A 191 -19.41 -5.96 1.96
C TRP A 191 -19.74 -5.60 0.50
N LYS A 192 -19.80 -4.31 0.22
CA LYS A 192 -19.93 -3.75 -1.11
C LYS A 192 -18.97 -2.58 -1.26
N GLY A 193 -18.15 -2.60 -2.31
CA GLY A 193 -17.17 -1.56 -2.59
C GLY A 193 -17.70 -0.47 -3.50
N THR A 194 -17.17 0.73 -3.32
CA THR A 194 -17.48 1.92 -4.15
C THR A 194 -16.34 2.29 -5.09
N THR A 195 -15.19 1.62 -4.96
CA THR A 195 -13.94 1.94 -5.65
C THR A 195 -13.39 0.67 -6.29
N PRO A 196 -12.90 0.72 -7.55
CA PRO A 196 -12.19 -0.41 -8.15
C PRO A 196 -11.07 -0.92 -7.24
N LEU A 197 -11.06 -2.22 -6.93
CA LEU A 197 -10.16 -2.82 -5.94
C LEU A 197 -9.44 -4.04 -6.52
N LEU A 198 -8.11 -4.03 -6.42
CA LEU A 198 -7.25 -5.16 -6.70
C LEU A 198 -6.75 -5.77 -5.39
N VAL A 199 -7.05 -7.05 -5.17
CA VAL A 199 -6.54 -7.85 -4.05
C VAL A 199 -5.43 -8.77 -4.57
N LEU A 200 -4.29 -8.81 -3.86
CA LEU A 200 -3.17 -9.71 -4.16
C LEU A 200 -2.86 -10.54 -2.91
N ILE A 201 -2.81 -11.86 -3.06
CA ILE A 201 -2.63 -12.77 -1.91
C ILE A 201 -1.84 -14.01 -2.30
N GLY A 202 -1.01 -14.52 -1.42
CA GLY A 202 -0.31 -15.78 -1.59
C GLY A 202 -1.23 -16.98 -1.31
N GLU A 203 -1.15 -18.04 -2.11
CA GLU A 203 -1.95 -19.24 -1.91
C GLU A 203 -1.71 -19.91 -0.54
N GLN A 204 -0.46 -19.87 -0.07
CA GLN A 204 -0.03 -20.45 1.19
C GLN A 204 -0.10 -19.47 2.37
N ASP A 205 -0.77 -18.32 2.20
CA ASP A 205 -0.95 -17.37 3.28
C ASP A 205 -1.86 -17.96 4.37
N ASN A 206 -1.25 -18.26 5.51
CA ASN A 206 -1.94 -18.79 6.68
C ASN A 206 -2.15 -17.74 7.78
N TRP A 207 -1.66 -16.50 7.60
CA TRP A 207 -1.89 -15.39 8.51
C TRP A 207 -3.19 -14.65 8.18
N THR A 208 -3.39 -14.36 6.90
CA THR A 208 -4.64 -13.85 6.32
C THR A 208 -5.13 -14.86 5.28
N PRO A 209 -5.87 -15.93 5.70
CA PRO A 209 -6.10 -17.11 4.87
C PRO A 209 -6.74 -16.81 3.53
N THR A 210 -6.19 -17.41 2.47
CA THR A 210 -6.54 -17.14 1.08
C THR A 210 -7.93 -17.59 0.70
N GLU A 211 -8.36 -18.78 1.11
CA GLU A 211 -9.65 -19.31 0.68
C GLU A 211 -10.84 -18.46 1.18
N PRO A 212 -10.90 -18.03 2.46
CA PRO A 212 -11.93 -17.08 2.90
C PRO A 212 -11.90 -15.75 2.14
N CYS A 213 -10.70 -15.28 1.71
CA CYS A 213 -10.57 -14.04 0.95
C CYS A 213 -11.07 -14.20 -0.49
N LYS A 214 -10.83 -15.32 -1.16
CA LYS A 214 -11.41 -15.66 -2.49
C LYS A 214 -12.93 -15.62 -2.42
N GLN A 215 -13.52 -16.34 -1.48
CA GLN A 215 -14.96 -16.40 -1.30
C GLN A 215 -15.57 -15.02 -1.00
N PHE A 216 -14.87 -14.20 -0.22
CA PHE A 216 -15.26 -12.83 0.05
C PHE A 216 -15.28 -11.99 -1.24
N VAL A 217 -14.22 -12.05 -2.06
CA VAL A 217 -14.11 -11.33 -3.33
C VAL A 217 -15.20 -11.77 -4.30
N ASP A 218 -15.42 -13.08 -4.46
CA ASP A 218 -16.46 -13.62 -5.35
C ASP A 218 -17.85 -13.11 -4.96
N ARG A 219 -18.17 -13.12 -3.65
CA ARG A 219 -19.45 -12.61 -3.17
C ARG A 219 -19.57 -11.09 -3.31
N ALA A 220 -18.49 -10.34 -3.13
CA ALA A 220 -18.48 -8.89 -3.33
C ALA A 220 -18.67 -8.53 -4.81
N ALA A 221 -18.02 -9.25 -5.72
CA ALA A 221 -18.20 -9.12 -7.16
C ALA A 221 -19.65 -9.44 -7.60
N ALA A 222 -20.22 -10.52 -7.06
CA ALA A 222 -21.63 -10.89 -7.32
C ALA A 222 -22.63 -9.82 -6.84
N ARG A 223 -22.25 -8.96 -5.87
CA ARG A 223 -23.03 -7.79 -5.42
C ARG A 223 -22.77 -6.52 -6.27
N GLY A 224 -22.02 -6.65 -7.36
CA GLY A 224 -21.74 -5.54 -8.28
C GLY A 224 -20.54 -4.67 -7.90
N SER A 225 -19.68 -5.10 -6.99
CA SER A 225 -18.42 -4.39 -6.71
C SER A 225 -17.38 -4.66 -7.81
N ASP A 226 -16.67 -3.62 -8.27
CA ASP A 226 -15.48 -3.80 -9.13
C ASP A 226 -14.28 -4.22 -8.25
N ILE A 227 -14.22 -5.51 -7.96
CA ILE A 227 -13.17 -6.12 -7.15
C ILE A 227 -12.60 -7.34 -7.87
N ARG A 228 -11.27 -7.48 -7.84
CA ARG A 228 -10.54 -8.61 -8.44
C ARG A 228 -9.52 -9.14 -7.46
N ILE A 229 -9.24 -10.45 -7.53
CA ILE A 229 -8.20 -11.09 -6.74
C ILE A 229 -7.19 -11.76 -7.66
N GLN A 230 -5.90 -11.56 -7.35
CA GLN A 230 -4.79 -12.35 -7.88
C GLN A 230 -4.26 -13.22 -6.75
N VAL A 231 -4.33 -14.53 -6.94
CA VAL A 231 -3.72 -15.51 -6.04
C VAL A 231 -2.40 -15.97 -6.64
N TYR A 232 -1.36 -16.04 -5.84
CA TYR A 232 -0.02 -16.45 -6.24
C TYR A 232 0.29 -17.85 -5.70
N PRO A 233 0.41 -18.87 -6.59
CA PRO A 233 0.70 -20.25 -6.19
C PRO A 233 1.97 -20.34 -5.35
N GLY A 234 1.91 -21.09 -4.24
CA GLY A 234 3.05 -21.33 -3.33
C GLY A 234 3.53 -20.15 -2.50
N ALA A 235 3.08 -18.93 -2.77
CA ALA A 235 3.51 -17.74 -2.05
C ALA A 235 2.88 -17.64 -0.65
N TYR A 236 3.63 -17.14 0.32
CA TYR A 236 3.20 -16.87 1.69
C TYR A 236 2.79 -15.42 1.91
N HIS A 237 2.48 -15.07 3.16
CA HIS A 237 2.31 -13.67 3.59
C HIS A 237 3.59 -12.87 3.35
N ASP A 238 3.48 -11.56 3.04
CA ASP A 238 4.62 -10.66 2.72
C ASP A 238 5.43 -11.06 1.46
N PHE A 239 4.84 -11.79 0.51
CA PHE A 239 5.53 -12.26 -0.70
C PHE A 239 6.20 -11.15 -1.52
N ASP A 240 5.74 -9.91 -1.41
CA ASP A 240 6.26 -8.74 -2.11
C ASP A 240 7.41 -8.03 -1.37
N TRP A 241 7.74 -8.45 -0.13
CA TRP A 241 8.78 -7.82 0.68
C TRP A 241 10.17 -8.20 0.17
N PRO A 242 10.99 -7.24 -0.31
CA PRO A 242 12.28 -7.56 -0.91
C PRO A 242 13.23 -8.26 0.08
N ASN A 243 13.83 -9.36 -0.36
CA ASN A 243 14.83 -10.14 0.37
C ASN A 243 14.36 -10.73 1.71
N LEU A 244 13.04 -10.82 1.94
CA LEU A 244 12.51 -11.44 3.15
C LEU A 244 12.63 -12.97 3.04
N PRO A 245 13.42 -13.65 3.89
CA PRO A 245 13.48 -15.11 3.86
C PRO A 245 12.17 -15.73 4.33
N VAL A 246 11.84 -16.90 3.78
CA VAL A 246 10.69 -17.67 4.27
C VAL A 246 10.95 -18.13 5.69
N ARG A 247 10.07 -17.80 6.62
CA ARG A 247 10.19 -18.17 8.04
C ARG A 247 8.84 -18.24 8.74
N GLN A 248 8.77 -19.01 9.79
CA GLN A 248 7.67 -19.03 10.75
C GLN A 248 7.83 -17.88 11.76
N LEU A 249 6.70 -17.38 12.25
CA LEU A 249 6.62 -16.28 13.23
C LEU A 249 5.87 -16.75 14.50
N PRO A 250 6.49 -17.59 15.35
CA PRO A 250 5.81 -18.14 16.52
C PRO A 250 5.38 -17.07 17.53
N GLU A 251 6.06 -15.93 17.56
CA GLU A 251 5.75 -14.76 18.38
C GLU A 251 4.42 -14.07 17.98
N TYR A 252 3.92 -14.36 16.78
CA TYR A 252 2.65 -13.84 16.24
C TYR A 252 1.58 -14.92 16.08
N ARG A 253 1.70 -16.02 16.85
CA ARG A 253 0.69 -17.08 16.85
C ARG A 253 -0.72 -16.48 16.98
N THR A 254 -1.60 -16.86 16.07
CA THR A 254 -2.99 -16.40 16.07
C THR A 254 -3.79 -16.94 17.26
N THR A 255 -4.94 -16.35 17.56
CA THR A 255 -5.87 -16.88 18.57
C THR A 255 -6.37 -18.31 18.25
N GLY A 256 -6.38 -18.69 16.96
CA GLY A 256 -6.69 -20.04 16.51
C GLY A 256 -5.50 -21.01 16.57
N GLY A 257 -4.37 -20.62 17.15
CA GLY A 257 -3.18 -21.48 17.33
C GLY A 257 -2.28 -21.60 16.11
N VAL A 258 -2.61 -20.95 14.99
CA VAL A 258 -1.79 -20.97 13.76
C VAL A 258 -0.51 -20.15 13.97
N VAL A 259 0.64 -20.71 13.63
CA VAL A 259 1.91 -19.99 13.51
C VAL A 259 2.00 -19.41 12.09
N PRO A 260 2.01 -18.07 11.92
CA PRO A 260 2.11 -17.48 10.61
C PRO A 260 3.44 -17.82 9.92
N VAL A 261 3.38 -17.96 8.59
CA VAL A 261 4.55 -18.07 7.72
C VAL A 261 4.60 -16.84 6.83
N THR A 262 5.78 -16.24 6.73
CA THR A 262 6.02 -15.06 5.90
C THR A 262 7.26 -15.29 5.04
N GLY A 263 7.37 -14.62 3.91
CA GLY A 263 8.56 -14.67 3.08
C GLY A 263 8.34 -14.17 1.67
N MET A 264 9.39 -13.62 1.06
CA MET A 264 9.34 -13.18 -0.33
C MET A 264 9.18 -14.39 -1.27
N ASP A 265 8.33 -14.22 -2.28
CA ASP A 265 8.28 -15.08 -3.46
C ASP A 265 8.70 -14.29 -4.69
N PRO A 266 9.78 -14.67 -5.40
CA PRO A 266 10.30 -13.89 -6.53
C PRO A 266 9.30 -13.73 -7.68
N ALA A 267 8.55 -14.79 -8.00
CA ALA A 267 7.60 -14.78 -9.12
C ALA A 267 6.36 -13.93 -8.79
N ALA A 268 5.78 -14.14 -7.59
CA ALA A 268 4.66 -13.36 -7.10
C ALA A 268 5.01 -11.87 -6.98
N ARG A 269 6.21 -11.57 -6.47
CA ARG A 269 6.70 -10.19 -6.39
C ARG A 269 6.89 -9.56 -7.76
N ALA A 270 7.48 -10.27 -8.71
CA ALA A 270 7.69 -9.77 -10.08
C ALA A 270 6.36 -9.45 -10.76
N ASP A 271 5.36 -10.35 -10.68
CA ASP A 271 4.02 -10.08 -11.21
C ASP A 271 3.34 -8.91 -10.51
N ALA A 272 3.39 -8.82 -9.17
CA ALA A 272 2.81 -7.70 -8.44
C ALA A 272 3.42 -6.36 -8.84
N LEU A 273 4.75 -6.30 -9.07
CA LEU A 273 5.47 -5.12 -9.52
C LEU A 273 5.10 -4.68 -10.95
N ALA A 274 4.57 -5.56 -11.78
CA ALA A 274 4.01 -5.24 -13.09
C ALA A 274 2.51 -4.89 -13.00
N ARG A 275 1.72 -5.74 -12.35
CA ARG A 275 0.26 -5.70 -12.28
C ARG A 275 -0.28 -4.47 -11.55
N VAL A 276 0.34 -4.08 -10.43
CA VAL A 276 -0.12 -2.92 -9.65
C VAL A 276 0.04 -1.61 -10.40
N PRO A 277 1.20 -1.29 -11.02
CA PRO A 277 1.33 -0.11 -11.87
C PRO A 277 0.36 -0.09 -13.06
N GLU A 278 0.12 -1.23 -13.70
CA GLU A 278 -0.87 -1.34 -14.79
C GLU A 278 -2.28 -1.01 -14.28
N PHE A 279 -2.69 -1.60 -13.17
CA PHE A 279 -3.99 -1.31 -12.54
C PHE A 279 -4.12 0.16 -12.15
N LEU A 280 -3.11 0.74 -11.51
CA LEU A 280 -3.10 2.15 -11.14
C LEU A 280 -3.14 3.07 -12.38
N ALA A 281 -2.38 2.77 -13.43
CA ALA A 281 -2.37 3.54 -14.66
C ALA A 281 -3.77 3.58 -15.30
N LYS A 282 -4.43 2.44 -15.38
CA LYS A 282 -5.81 2.33 -15.92
C LYS A 282 -6.81 3.26 -15.22
N HIS A 283 -6.65 3.49 -13.92
CA HIS A 283 -7.64 4.25 -13.13
C HIS A 283 -7.20 5.68 -12.78
N LEU A 284 -5.91 6.02 -12.90
CA LEU A 284 -5.36 7.30 -12.44
C LEU A 284 -4.78 8.18 -13.55
N ARG A 285 -4.49 7.63 -14.76
CA ARG A 285 -3.82 8.41 -15.81
C ARG A 285 -4.77 9.00 -16.85
N ASP A 286 -5.91 8.40 -17.05
CA ASP A 286 -6.89 8.82 -18.08
C ASP A 286 -7.92 9.83 -17.56
#